data_3f814dd4ca2cdc12ad156cf36f69bed7
#
_entry.id   3f814dd4ca2cdc12ad156cf36f69bed7
#
_cell.length_a   1.000
_cell.length_b   1.000
_cell.length_c   1.000
_cell.angle_alpha   90.00
_cell.angle_beta   90.00
_cell.angle_gamma   90.00
#
_symmetry.space_group_name_H-M   'P 1'
#
loop_
_entity.id
_entity.type
_entity.pdbx_description
1 polymer ?
#
loop_
_entity_poly.entity_id
_entity_poly.type
_entity_poly.pdbx_seq_one_letter_code
_entity_poly.pdbx_strand_id
1 'polypeptide(L)' 'LAAVSGFAERVRVAIERSRLVISDDIHVSITVSAGVATLPTCADSLNDALRIADDRLYAAKRAGRNRVVNHDSDERRSAA' A
#
# COMPACT_ATOMS: atom_id res chain seq x y z
N LEU A 1 -0.15 -10.80 -9.30
CA LEU A 1 0.26 -9.59 -8.58
C LEU A 1 -0.25 -8.32 -9.26
N ALA A 2 -0.18 -8.26 -10.59
CA ALA A 2 -0.61 -7.07 -11.33
C ALA A 2 -2.08 -6.76 -11.11
N ALA A 3 -2.96 -7.76 -11.09
CA ALA A 3 -4.39 -7.55 -10.90
C ALA A 3 -4.71 -7.01 -9.51
N VAL A 4 -4.06 -7.56 -8.48
CA VAL A 4 -4.27 -7.11 -7.10
C VAL A 4 -3.69 -5.71 -6.91
N SER A 5 -2.52 -5.44 -7.48
CA SER A 5 -1.89 -4.12 -7.41
C SER A 5 -2.74 -3.07 -8.14
N GLY A 6 -3.32 -3.43 -9.27
CA GLY A 6 -4.24 -2.55 -9.99
C GLY A 6 -5.49 -2.21 -9.19
N PHE A 7 -6.05 -3.22 -8.50
CA PHE A 7 -7.19 -3.00 -7.63
C PHE A 7 -6.83 -2.06 -6.46
N ALA A 8 -5.70 -2.32 -5.80
CA ALA A 8 -5.22 -1.49 -4.70
C ALA A 8 -4.97 -0.04 -5.15
N GLU A 9 -4.39 0.13 -6.34
CA GLU A 9 -4.15 1.46 -6.88
C GLU A 9 -5.44 2.20 -7.19
N ARG A 10 -6.46 1.51 -7.71
CA ARG A 10 -7.77 2.13 -7.94
C ARG A 10 -8.41 2.58 -6.64
N VAL A 11 -8.29 1.78 -5.58
CA VAL A 11 -8.81 2.16 -4.26
C VAL A 11 -8.05 3.38 -3.73
N ARG A 12 -6.72 3.37 -3.85
CA ARG A 12 -5.90 4.49 -3.40
C ARG A 12 -6.28 5.79 -4.09
N VAL A 13 -6.42 5.76 -5.40
CA VAL A 13 -6.78 6.93 -6.19
C VAL A 13 -8.18 7.42 -5.85
N ALA A 14 -9.13 6.49 -5.69
CA ALA A 14 -10.50 6.85 -5.33
C ALA A 14 -10.54 7.57 -3.97
N ILE A 15 -9.77 7.07 -3.01
CA ILE A 15 -9.72 7.69 -1.68
C ILE A 15 -9.03 9.04 -1.74
N GLU A 16 -7.92 9.15 -2.46
CA GLU A 16 -7.19 10.41 -2.61
C GLU A 16 -8.08 11.50 -3.21
N ARG A 17 -8.91 11.15 -4.18
CA ARG A 17 -9.81 12.10 -4.84
C ARG A 17 -11.06 12.42 -4.05
N SER A 18 -11.35 11.63 -3.01
CA SER A 18 -12.51 11.85 -2.16
C SER A 18 -12.26 13.03 -1.23
N ARG A 19 -13.32 13.78 -0.97
CA ARG A 19 -13.29 14.82 0.05
C ARG A 19 -14.39 14.57 1.05
N LEU A 20 -14.01 14.59 2.30
CA LEU A 20 -14.96 14.47 3.39
C LEU A 20 -15.32 15.89 3.83
N VAL A 21 -16.60 16.23 3.73
CA VAL A 21 -17.09 17.54 4.16
C VAL A 21 -17.64 17.38 5.57
N ILE A 22 -17.00 18.01 6.55
CA ILE A 22 -17.43 17.98 7.94
C ILE A 22 -18.41 19.09 8.23
N SER A 23 -18.15 20.24 7.64
CA SER A 23 -19.04 21.41 7.70
C SER A 23 -18.82 22.24 6.45
N ASP A 24 -19.58 23.33 6.28
CA ASP A 24 -19.46 24.18 5.10
C ASP A 24 -18.04 24.69 4.89
N ASP A 25 -17.28 24.86 5.97
CA ASP A 25 -15.95 25.44 5.92
C ASP A 25 -14.82 24.42 6.12
N ILE A 26 -15.16 23.16 6.47
CA ILE A 26 -14.14 22.17 6.80
C ILE A 26 -14.21 21.01 5.84
N HIS A 27 -13.17 20.86 5.04
CA HIS A 27 -12.97 19.76 4.11
C HIS A 27 -11.75 18.95 4.56
N VAL A 28 -11.88 17.63 4.57
CA VAL A 28 -10.79 16.73 4.96
C VAL A 28 -10.42 15.87 3.77
N SER A 29 -9.14 15.81 3.48
CA SER A 29 -8.59 14.90 2.49
C SER A 29 -7.82 13.81 3.22
N ILE A 30 -8.02 12.57 2.80
CA ILE A 30 -7.29 11.42 3.33
C ILE A 30 -6.61 10.67 2.20
N THR A 31 -5.56 9.95 2.55
CA THR A 31 -4.86 9.08 1.62
C THR A 31 -4.68 7.71 2.24
N VAL A 32 -4.30 6.73 1.43
CA VAL A 32 -4.06 5.37 1.89
C VAL A 32 -2.75 4.86 1.33
N SER A 33 -2.05 4.08 2.13
CA SER A 33 -0.87 3.35 1.72
C SER A 33 -1.18 1.86 1.76
N ALA A 34 -0.57 1.09 0.87
CA ALA A 34 -0.82 -0.35 0.81
C ALA A 34 0.43 -1.13 0.45
N GLY A 35 0.57 -2.30 1.06
CA GLY A 35 1.54 -3.30 0.66
C GLY A 35 0.81 -4.49 0.10
N VAL A 36 1.33 -5.06 -0.99
CA VAL A 36 0.66 -6.15 -1.71
C VAL A 36 1.62 -7.32 -1.90
N ALA A 37 1.14 -8.52 -1.60
CA ALA A 37 1.84 -9.77 -1.87
C ALA A 37 0.83 -10.83 -2.28
N THR A 38 1.28 -11.81 -3.06
CA THR A 38 0.41 -12.89 -3.55
C THR A 38 1.07 -14.25 -3.36
N LEU A 39 0.24 -15.29 -3.30
CA LEU A 39 0.65 -16.69 -3.28
C LEU A 39 0.35 -17.33 -4.62
N PRO A 40 1.19 -18.26 -5.11
CA PRO A 40 2.50 -18.64 -4.58
C PRO A 40 3.65 -17.77 -5.11
N THR A 41 3.34 -16.76 -5.89
CA THR A 41 4.33 -15.97 -6.64
C THR A 41 5.34 -15.26 -5.73
N CYS A 42 4.85 -14.65 -4.64
CA CYS A 42 5.71 -13.87 -3.74
C CYS A 42 6.13 -14.66 -2.50
N ALA A 43 5.38 -15.69 -2.14
CA ALA A 43 5.61 -16.43 -0.91
C ALA A 43 5.05 -17.84 -1.03
N ASP A 44 5.57 -18.75 -0.19
CA ASP A 44 5.14 -20.15 -0.17
C ASP A 44 4.02 -20.43 0.84
N SER A 45 3.81 -19.51 1.78
CA SER A 45 2.80 -19.68 2.82
C SER A 45 2.08 -18.37 3.09
N LEU A 46 0.92 -18.47 3.73
CA LEU A 46 0.15 -17.28 4.11
C LEU A 46 0.95 -16.40 5.09
N ASN A 47 1.64 -17.01 6.05
CA ASN A 47 2.44 -16.23 7.01
C ASN A 47 3.53 -15.43 6.31
N ASP A 48 4.22 -16.04 5.35
CA ASP A 48 5.24 -15.35 4.56
C ASP A 48 4.63 -14.25 3.71
N ALA A 49 3.48 -14.50 3.11
CA ALA A 49 2.80 -13.49 2.30
C ALA A 49 2.41 -12.28 3.14
N LEU A 50 1.89 -12.51 4.35
CA LEU A 50 1.53 -11.44 5.27
C LEU A 50 2.74 -10.63 5.69
N ARG A 51 3.85 -11.31 5.98
CA ARG A 51 5.10 -10.63 6.34
C ARG A 51 5.60 -9.75 5.19
N ILE A 52 5.57 -10.28 3.98
CA ILE A 52 6.02 -9.54 2.80
C ILE A 52 5.11 -8.33 2.54
N ALA A 53 3.80 -8.51 2.64
CA ALA A 53 2.86 -7.41 2.46
C ALA A 53 3.06 -6.34 3.53
N ASP A 54 3.31 -6.74 4.77
CA ASP A 54 3.58 -5.82 5.86
C ASP A 54 4.87 -5.03 5.63
N ASP A 55 5.92 -5.69 5.18
CA ASP A 55 7.18 -5.04 4.82
C ASP A 55 6.99 -4.02 3.70
N ARG A 56 6.18 -4.36 2.71
CA ARG A 56 5.87 -3.46 1.60
C ARG A 56 5.01 -2.28 2.03
N LEU A 57 4.09 -2.51 2.98
CA LEU A 57 3.32 -1.42 3.58
C LEU A 57 4.24 -0.45 4.33
N TYR A 58 5.17 -0.98 5.09
CA TYR A 58 6.16 -0.17 5.78
C TYR A 58 6.98 0.67 4.78
N ALA A 59 7.40 0.04 3.68
CA ALA A 59 8.11 0.75 2.62
C ALA A 59 7.27 1.88 2.02
N ALA A 60 5.97 1.65 1.82
CA ALA A 60 5.07 2.68 1.31
C ALA A 60 5.00 3.87 2.26
N LYS A 61 4.90 3.60 3.56
CA LYS A 61 4.87 4.66 4.57
C LYS A 61 6.18 5.42 4.64
N ARG A 62 7.31 4.73 4.52
CA ARG A 62 8.62 5.36 4.53
C ARG A 62 8.88 6.20 3.29
N ALA A 63 8.34 5.78 2.16
CA ALA A 63 8.54 6.48 0.89
C ALA A 63 7.67 7.73 0.73
N GLY A 64 6.81 8.04 1.71
CA GLY A 64 6.00 9.24 1.66
C GLY A 64 4.50 8.99 1.74
N ARG A 65 4.08 7.75 2.00
CA ARG A 65 2.66 7.37 2.11
C ARG A 65 1.93 7.55 0.78
N ASN A 66 0.63 7.38 0.76
CA ASN A 66 -0.23 7.57 -0.42
C ASN A 66 0.30 6.85 -1.65
N ARG A 67 0.55 5.55 -1.51
CA ARG A 67 1.08 4.72 -2.60
C ARG A 67 0.87 3.25 -2.32
N VAL A 68 0.96 2.46 -3.40
CA VAL A 68 0.93 1.01 -3.35
C VAL A 68 2.33 0.49 -3.64
N VAL A 69 2.83 -0.42 -2.79
CA VAL A 69 4.12 -1.07 -2.99
C VAL A 69 3.90 -2.57 -3.19
N ASN A 70 4.37 -3.09 -4.30
CA ASN A 70 4.24 -4.49 -4.67
C ASN A 70 5.57 -5.20 -4.93
N HIS A 71 6.66 -4.61 -4.47
CA HIS A 71 8.02 -5.15 -4.59
C HIS A 71 8.81 -4.79 -3.35
N ASP A 72 9.92 -5.48 -3.14
CA ASP A 72 10.75 -5.22 -1.98
C ASP A 72 11.59 -3.98 -2.15
N SER A 73 11.78 -3.26 -1.06
CA SER A 73 12.61 -2.06 -1.04
C SER A 73 14.09 -2.45 -0.94
N ASP A 74 14.93 -1.89 -1.79
CA ASP A 74 16.38 -2.09 -1.72
C ASP A 74 16.94 -1.58 -0.40
N GLU A 75 16.41 -0.47 0.08
CA GLU A 75 16.79 0.11 1.36
C GLU A 75 16.54 -0.88 2.50
N ARG A 76 15.39 -1.56 2.49
CA ARG A 76 15.05 -2.52 3.52
C ARG A 76 15.91 -3.76 3.43
N ARG A 77 16.25 -4.22 2.24
CA ARG A 77 17.18 -5.32 2.05
C ARG A 77 18.55 -5.00 2.61
N SER A 78 19.02 -3.79 2.37
CA SER A 78 20.32 -3.34 2.87
C SER A 78 20.35 -3.30 4.39
N ALA A 79 19.22 -3.01 5.04
CA ALA A 79 19.10 -2.98 6.48
C ALA A 79 19.06 -4.39 7.11
N ALA A 80 18.69 -5.38 6.33
CA ALA A 80 18.65 -6.76 6.79
C ALA A 80 20.03 -7.40 6.75
#